data_a74c7c919a7934503e511db66d695e6f
#
_entry.id   a74c7c919a7934503e511db66d695e6f
#
_cell.length_a   1.000
_cell.length_b   1.000
_cell.length_c   1.000
_cell.angle_alpha   90.00
_cell.angle_beta   90.00
_cell.angle_gamma   90.00
#
_symmetry.space_group_name_H-M   'P 1'
#
loop_
_entity.id
_entity.type
_entity.pdbx_description
1 polymer ?
#
loop_
_entity_poly.entity_id
_entity_poly.type
_entity_poly.pdbx_seq_one_letter_code
_entity_poly.pdbx_strand_id
1 'polypeptide(L)' 'MQDKLIIKYIKKRNEKGMEILIDQYNSLITSVVRYHLGILINYEEECVSDTLLAIWDNIDGFEKSKNCFNNWICAIAKYK' A
#
# COMPACT_ATOMS: atom_id res chain seq x y z
N MET A 1 -7.89 -6.99 -13.05
CA MET A 1 -7.19 -6.46 -11.88
C MET A 1 -5.72 -6.80 -11.93
N GLN A 2 -4.89 -5.90 -11.47
CA GLN A 2 -3.44 -6.03 -11.64
C GLN A 2 -2.71 -6.41 -10.37
N ASP A 3 -3.42 -6.92 -9.38
CA ASP A 3 -2.81 -7.26 -8.09
C ASP A 3 -1.69 -8.29 -8.22
N LYS A 4 -1.91 -9.31 -9.02
CA LYS A 4 -0.89 -10.35 -9.25
C LYS A 4 0.38 -9.76 -9.85
N LEU A 5 0.21 -8.83 -10.78
CA LEU A 5 1.32 -8.19 -11.46
C LEU A 5 2.09 -7.28 -10.51
N ILE A 6 1.37 -6.52 -9.70
CA ILE A 6 1.96 -5.65 -8.68
C ILE A 6 2.80 -6.47 -7.72
N ILE A 7 2.22 -7.54 -7.17
CA ILE A 7 2.90 -8.41 -6.21
C ILE A 7 4.14 -9.02 -6.83
N LYS A 8 4.01 -9.53 -8.06
CA LYS A 8 5.13 -10.15 -8.77
C LYS A 8 6.30 -9.18 -8.94
N TYR A 9 6.01 -7.96 -9.41
CA TYR A 9 7.05 -6.97 -9.63
C TYR A 9 7.71 -6.53 -8.32
N ILE A 10 6.91 -6.30 -7.28
CA ILE A 10 7.47 -5.85 -5.99
C ILE A 10 8.31 -6.94 -5.35
N LYS A 11 7.89 -8.20 -5.46
CA LYS A 11 8.70 -9.33 -4.95
C LYS A 11 10.05 -9.43 -5.64
N LYS A 12 10.10 -9.02 -6.90
CA LYS A 12 11.36 -8.96 -7.65
C LYS A 12 12.11 -7.64 -7.46
N ARG A 13 11.58 -6.77 -6.61
CA ARG A 13 12.11 -5.42 -6.38
C ARG A 13 12.18 -4.60 -7.66
N ASN A 14 11.19 -4.76 -8.53
CA ASN A 14 11.06 -3.99 -9.75
C ASN A 14 10.16 -2.77 -9.49
N GLU A 15 10.67 -1.58 -9.76
CA GLU A 15 9.96 -0.33 -9.51
C GLU A 15 8.66 -0.19 -10.30
N LYS A 16 8.51 -0.92 -11.39
CA LYS A 16 7.24 -0.93 -12.12
C LYS A 16 6.08 -1.36 -11.25
N GLY A 17 6.33 -2.26 -10.30
CA GLY A 17 5.30 -2.67 -9.35
C GLY A 17 4.79 -1.52 -8.52
N MET A 18 5.68 -0.63 -8.10
CA MET A 18 5.29 0.55 -7.33
C MET A 18 4.51 1.54 -8.20
N GLU A 19 4.89 1.72 -9.45
CA GLU A 19 4.15 2.60 -10.36
C GLU A 19 2.71 2.12 -10.53
N ILE A 20 2.52 0.83 -10.74
CA ILE A 20 1.19 0.25 -10.91
C ILE A 20 0.41 0.33 -9.60
N LEU A 21 1.08 0.06 -8.48
CA LEU A 21 0.47 0.14 -7.16
C LEU A 21 -0.05 1.54 -6.88
N ILE A 22 0.76 2.55 -7.13
CA ILE A 22 0.38 3.95 -6.90
C ILE A 22 -0.80 4.30 -7.79
N ASP A 23 -0.73 3.95 -9.07
CA ASP A 23 -1.81 4.25 -10.01
C ASP A 23 -3.14 3.63 -9.59
N GLN A 24 -3.10 2.39 -9.11
CA GLN A 24 -4.31 1.65 -8.77
C GLN A 24 -4.80 1.90 -7.35
N TYR A 25 -3.91 2.07 -6.39
CA TYR A 25 -4.26 2.09 -4.97
C TYR A 25 -4.04 3.42 -4.27
N ASN A 26 -3.51 4.43 -4.94
CA ASN A 26 -3.23 5.72 -4.30
C ASN A 26 -4.48 6.30 -3.62
N SER A 27 -5.62 6.27 -4.30
CA SER A 27 -6.86 6.80 -3.75
C SER A 27 -7.31 6.06 -2.49
N LEU A 28 -7.19 4.73 -2.52
CA LEU A 28 -7.56 3.91 -1.38
C LEU A 28 -6.65 4.19 -0.18
N ILE A 29 -5.34 4.20 -0.41
CA ILE A 29 -4.36 4.46 0.64
C ILE A 29 -4.59 5.86 1.23
N THR A 30 -4.77 6.85 0.38
CA THR A 30 -5.02 8.23 0.80
C THR A 30 -6.28 8.32 1.64
N SER A 31 -7.35 7.64 1.24
CA SER A 31 -8.62 7.65 1.99
C SER A 31 -8.45 7.05 3.38
N VAL A 32 -7.75 5.91 3.49
CA VAL A 32 -7.52 5.26 4.77
C VAL A 32 -6.66 6.15 5.67
N VAL A 33 -5.60 6.72 5.11
CA VAL A 33 -4.70 7.60 5.85
C VAL A 33 -5.46 8.83 6.38
N ARG A 34 -6.25 9.47 5.54
CA ARG A 34 -7.04 10.64 5.94
C ARG A 34 -8.01 10.32 7.06
N TYR A 35 -8.67 9.17 6.96
CA TYR A 35 -9.62 8.74 7.97
C TYR A 35 -8.95 8.61 9.34
N HIS A 36 -7.73 8.06 9.37
CA HIS A 36 -7.03 7.84 10.63
C HIS A 36 -6.25 9.04 11.14
N LEU A 37 -5.89 9.99 10.27
CA LEU A 37 -5.19 11.20 10.72
C LEU A 37 -6.12 12.21 11.38
N GLY A 38 -7.37 12.30 10.92
CA GLY A 38 -8.31 13.27 11.47
C GLY A 38 -7.77 14.70 11.37
N ILE A 39 -7.55 15.34 12.53
CA ILE A 39 -7.04 16.71 12.59
C ILE A 39 -5.56 16.81 12.18
N LEU A 40 -4.86 15.69 12.12
CA LEU A 40 -3.45 15.66 11.71
C LEU A 40 -3.26 15.52 10.22
N ILE A 41 -4.19 16.08 9.46
CA ILE A 41 -4.22 15.95 7.98
C ILE A 41 -2.95 16.50 7.32
N ASN A 42 -2.22 17.39 7.98
CA ASN A 42 -0.98 17.94 7.44
C ASN A 42 0.11 16.87 7.27
N TYR A 43 -0.04 15.73 7.91
CA TYR A 43 0.91 14.62 7.80
C TYR A 43 0.50 13.59 6.75
N GLU A 44 -0.52 13.90 5.93
CA GLU A 44 -1.06 12.95 4.96
C GLU A 44 0.00 12.45 3.98
N GLU A 45 0.75 13.34 3.37
CA GLU A 45 1.75 12.94 2.37
C GLU A 45 2.82 12.04 2.97
N GLU A 46 3.28 12.38 4.17
CA GLU A 46 4.29 11.59 4.87
C GLU A 46 3.75 10.20 5.20
N CYS A 47 2.51 10.12 5.69
CA CYS A 47 1.91 8.83 6.02
C CYS A 47 1.65 7.98 4.77
N VAL A 48 1.23 8.59 3.67
CA VAL A 48 1.04 7.86 2.41
C VAL A 48 2.38 7.32 1.93
N SER A 49 3.44 8.12 1.96
CA SER A 49 4.77 7.69 1.56
C SER A 49 5.28 6.54 2.43
N ASP A 50 5.08 6.65 3.74
CA ASP A 50 5.48 5.60 4.68
C ASP A 50 4.72 4.31 4.42
N THR A 51 3.43 4.41 4.08
CA THR A 51 2.61 3.25 3.75
C THR A 51 3.13 2.56 2.48
N LEU A 52 3.44 3.33 1.45
CA LEU A 52 3.97 2.77 0.21
C LEU A 52 5.30 2.07 0.45
N LEU A 53 6.17 2.68 1.25
CA LEU A 53 7.44 2.07 1.59
C LEU A 53 7.26 0.78 2.40
N ALA A 54 6.30 0.78 3.32
CA ALA A 54 5.99 -0.42 4.11
C ALA A 54 5.48 -1.56 3.24
N ILE A 55 4.67 -1.25 2.23
CA ILE A 55 4.21 -2.26 1.28
C ILE A 55 5.40 -2.88 0.55
N TRP A 56 6.30 -2.04 0.06
CA TRP A 56 7.50 -2.49 -0.62
C TRP A 56 8.37 -3.39 0.28
N ASP A 57 8.60 -2.95 1.51
CA ASP A 57 9.49 -3.67 2.42
C ASP A 57 8.89 -4.98 2.92
N ASN A 58 7.57 -5.06 3.04
CA ASN A 58 6.90 -6.21 3.65
C ASN A 58 6.18 -7.12 2.67
N ILE A 59 6.39 -6.95 1.38
CA ILE A 59 5.66 -7.72 0.37
C ILE A 59 5.87 -9.22 0.51
N ASP A 60 7.04 -9.63 0.98
CA ASP A 60 7.34 -11.05 1.16
C ASP A 60 6.49 -11.69 2.27
N GLY A 61 5.97 -10.87 3.18
CA GLY A 61 5.07 -11.35 4.23
C GLY A 61 3.62 -11.48 3.80
N PHE A 62 3.27 -10.98 2.60
CA PHE A 62 1.92 -11.12 2.11
C PHE A 62 1.65 -12.54 1.62
N GLU A 63 0.59 -13.14 2.15
CA GLU A 63 0.15 -14.48 1.71
C GLU A 63 -1.25 -14.39 1.11
N LYS A 64 -1.31 -14.61 -0.21
CA LYS A 64 -2.55 -14.51 -0.97
C LYS A 64 -3.62 -15.49 -0.47
N SER A 65 -3.20 -16.65 0.05
CA SER A 65 -4.13 -17.66 0.55
C SER A 65 -4.83 -17.24 1.85
N LYS A 66 -4.26 -16.29 2.57
CA LYS A 66 -4.79 -15.86 3.87
C LYS A 66 -5.52 -14.54 3.83
N ASN A 67 -5.25 -13.72 2.81
CA ASN A 67 -5.83 -12.39 2.75
C ASN A 67 -5.83 -11.88 1.31
N CYS A 68 -6.74 -10.97 0.99
CA CYS A 68 -6.67 -10.30 -0.29
C CYS A 68 -5.75 -9.09 -0.19
N PHE A 69 -5.16 -8.73 -1.33
CA PHE A 69 -4.17 -7.65 -1.38
C PHE A 69 -4.76 -6.32 -0.91
N ASN A 70 -5.99 -6.02 -1.31
CA ASN A 70 -6.68 -4.81 -0.88
C ASN A 70 -6.76 -4.70 0.64
N ASN A 71 -7.17 -5.77 1.32
CA ASN A 71 -7.26 -5.78 2.78
C ASN A 71 -5.90 -5.64 3.44
N TRP A 72 -4.90 -6.27 2.88
CA TRP A 72 -3.53 -6.19 3.39
C TRP A 72 -2.98 -4.77 3.30
N ILE A 73 -3.22 -4.09 2.16
CA ILE A 73 -2.82 -2.70 1.98
C ILE A 73 -3.53 -1.80 2.99
N CYS A 74 -4.83 -1.99 3.18
CA CYS A 74 -5.59 -1.20 4.14
C CYS A 74 -5.07 -1.38 5.56
N ALA A 75 -4.71 -2.62 5.93
CA ALA A 75 -4.14 -2.89 7.25
C ALA A 75 -2.82 -2.16 7.44
N ILE A 76 -1.95 -2.16 6.43
CA ILE A 76 -0.68 -1.43 6.51
C ILE A 76 -0.93 0.07 6.66
N ALA A 77 -1.82 0.63 5.86
CA ALA A 77 -2.14 2.05 5.92
C ALA A 77 -2.73 2.45 7.27
N LYS A 78 -3.52 1.57 7.86
CA LYS A 78 -4.17 1.81 9.15
C LYS A 78 -3.17 1.84 10.30
N TYR A 79 -2.14 1.00 10.25
CA TYR A 79 -1.20 0.84 11.36
C TYR A 79 0.15 1.52 11.15
N LYS A 80 0.26 2.34 10.12
CA LYS A 80 1.46 3.15 9.86
C LYS A 80 1.27 4.64 10.26
#